data_f93d0fd8daa72dfe14b9931bae76a7de
#
_entry.id   f93d0fd8daa72dfe14b9931bae76a7de
#
_cell.length_a   1.000
_cell.length_b   1.000
_cell.length_c   1.000
_cell.angle_alpha   90.00
_cell.angle_beta   90.00
_cell.angle_gamma   90.00
#
_symmetry.space_group_name_H-M   'P 1'
#
loop_
_entity.id
_entity.type
_entity.pdbx_description
1 polymer ?
#
loop_
_entity_poly.entity_id
_entity_poly.type
_entity_poly.pdbx_seq_one_letter_code
_entity_poly.pdbx_strand_id
1 'polypeptide(L)'
;REDIIGYMEALVAGEYTAKNLSTMLVDECDKLYDNQPADDTTACVIKIRKRVPMNVLFGPPLNRDDTNRMLSLFFSKEGKHIVCGGTTSSIVAKYLRKKITFSTDYEPGGVPPISYIDGVDLVTEGVLTVNKVVEYAKDYLGENKLFEHWNFKKDGASQICRLLFEEATDINIFVGTAINPAHQNPNHPASFNIKLKIVSDLEDCLVKMGKRVKVNYY
;
A
#
# COMPACT_ATOMS: atom_id res chain seq x y z
N ARG A 1 10.99 -11.16 -33.64
CA ARG A 1 10.52 -12.24 -32.72
C ARG A 1 11.59 -12.61 -31.69
N GLU A 2 12.83 -12.78 -32.10
CA GLU A 2 13.95 -13.12 -31.20
C GLU A 2 14.25 -11.97 -30.23
N ASP A 3 14.17 -10.73 -30.68
CA ASP A 3 14.39 -9.53 -29.86
C ASP A 3 13.38 -9.41 -28.71
N ILE A 4 12.10 -9.72 -28.96
CA ILE A 4 11.05 -9.70 -27.93
C ILE A 4 11.28 -10.81 -26.89
N ILE A 5 11.73 -11.99 -27.31
CA ILE A 5 12.02 -13.11 -26.40
C ILE A 5 13.17 -12.70 -25.46
N GLY A 6 14.29 -12.24 -26.02
CA GLY A 6 15.43 -11.79 -25.21
C GLY A 6 15.08 -10.64 -24.26
N TYR A 7 14.25 -9.69 -24.69
CA TYR A 7 13.73 -8.64 -23.84
C TYR A 7 12.89 -9.16 -22.67
N MET A 8 11.96 -10.08 -22.95
CA MET A 8 11.13 -10.68 -21.91
C MET A 8 11.93 -11.54 -20.93
N GLU A 9 12.92 -12.29 -21.38
CA GLU A 9 13.81 -13.08 -20.52
C GLU A 9 14.57 -12.18 -19.54
N ALA A 10 15.06 -11.01 -20.01
CA ALA A 10 15.71 -10.02 -19.15
C ALA A 10 14.76 -9.43 -18.11
N LEU A 11 13.50 -9.13 -18.49
CA LEU A 11 12.49 -8.58 -17.58
C LEU A 11 12.01 -9.59 -16.52
N VAL A 12 11.91 -10.85 -16.86
CA VAL A 12 11.46 -11.90 -15.90
C VAL A 12 12.40 -12.00 -14.71
N ALA A 13 13.69 -11.71 -14.88
CA ALA A 13 14.68 -11.67 -13.81
C ALA A 13 14.45 -10.51 -12.82
N GLY A 14 13.70 -9.48 -13.20
CA GLY A 14 13.49 -8.23 -12.43
C GLY A 14 12.35 -8.26 -11.42
N GLU A 15 11.71 -9.39 -11.16
CA GLU A 15 10.60 -9.56 -10.20
C GLU A 15 9.36 -8.65 -10.43
N TYR A 16 9.19 -8.08 -11.62
CA TYR A 16 8.05 -7.23 -11.97
C TYR A 16 6.70 -7.93 -11.82
N THR A 17 5.63 -7.18 -11.57
CA THR A 17 4.25 -7.70 -11.58
C THR A 17 3.82 -8.10 -12.99
N ALA A 18 2.79 -8.94 -13.11
CA ALA A 18 2.24 -9.32 -14.42
C ALA A 18 1.76 -8.09 -15.20
N LYS A 19 1.16 -7.08 -14.50
CA LYS A 19 0.75 -5.82 -15.12
C LYS A 19 1.95 -5.07 -15.68
N ASN A 20 3.00 -4.87 -14.88
CA ASN A 20 4.18 -4.13 -15.35
C ASN A 20 4.85 -4.84 -16.53
N LEU A 21 4.96 -6.17 -16.49
CA LEU A 21 5.50 -6.94 -17.59
C LEU A 21 4.68 -6.79 -18.89
N SER A 22 3.33 -6.81 -18.80
CA SER A 22 2.49 -6.61 -19.98
C SER A 22 2.59 -5.19 -20.53
N THR A 23 2.64 -4.17 -19.66
CA THR A 23 2.81 -2.78 -20.07
C THR A 23 4.16 -2.58 -20.78
N MET A 24 5.26 -3.03 -20.15
CA MET A 24 6.60 -2.91 -20.73
C MET A 24 6.72 -3.63 -22.07
N LEU A 25 6.02 -4.77 -22.23
CA LEU A 25 6.01 -5.47 -23.51
C LEU A 25 5.25 -4.70 -24.59
N VAL A 26 4.11 -4.09 -24.27
CA VAL A 26 3.36 -3.25 -25.22
C VAL A 26 4.17 -2.01 -25.57
N ASP A 27 4.77 -1.33 -24.60
CA ASP A 27 5.60 -0.14 -24.81
C ASP A 27 6.81 -0.45 -25.72
N GLU A 28 7.41 -1.62 -25.58
CA GLU A 28 8.51 -2.04 -26.43
C GLU A 28 8.03 -2.36 -27.85
N CYS A 29 6.86 -2.97 -28.01
CA CYS A 29 6.25 -3.16 -29.33
C CYS A 29 5.98 -1.82 -30.00
N ASP A 30 5.42 -0.84 -29.31
CA ASP A 30 5.16 0.49 -29.87
C ASP A 30 6.44 1.19 -30.34
N LYS A 31 7.53 1.09 -29.56
CA LYS A 31 8.85 1.63 -29.96
C LYS A 31 9.39 0.96 -31.23
N LEU A 32 9.25 -0.36 -31.36
CA LEU A 32 9.69 -1.09 -32.56
C LEU A 32 8.90 -0.68 -33.81
N TYR A 33 7.73 -0.09 -33.67
CA TYR A 33 6.92 0.48 -34.73
C TYR A 33 7.01 2.01 -34.82
N ASP A 34 8.05 2.62 -34.25
CA ASP A 34 8.20 4.08 -34.19
C ASP A 34 6.99 4.82 -33.59
N ASN A 35 6.32 4.20 -32.62
CA ASN A 35 5.06 4.64 -31.99
C ASN A 35 3.89 4.84 -33.00
N GLN A 36 3.92 4.11 -34.11
CA GLN A 36 2.85 4.08 -35.11
C GLN A 36 2.52 2.63 -35.47
N PRO A 37 1.92 1.86 -34.54
CA PRO A 37 1.57 0.46 -34.79
C PRO A 37 0.61 0.36 -35.98
N ALA A 38 0.87 -0.58 -36.88
CA ALA A 38 0.07 -0.80 -38.08
C ALA A 38 -1.20 -1.63 -37.78
N ASP A 39 -1.27 -2.28 -36.64
CA ASP A 39 -2.36 -3.16 -36.21
C ASP A 39 -2.43 -3.23 -34.66
N ASP A 40 -3.52 -3.80 -34.16
CA ASP A 40 -3.78 -3.98 -32.73
C ASP A 40 -2.71 -4.89 -32.08
N THR A 41 -2.19 -4.46 -30.91
CA THR A 41 -1.26 -5.25 -30.12
C THR A 41 -1.88 -5.60 -28.77
N THR A 42 -1.91 -6.90 -28.46
CA THR A 42 -2.41 -7.40 -27.17
C THR A 42 -1.33 -8.21 -26.45
N ALA A 43 -1.01 -7.83 -25.22
CA ALA A 43 -0.13 -8.59 -24.35
C ALA A 43 -0.90 -9.16 -23.15
N CYS A 44 -0.73 -10.46 -22.89
CA CYS A 44 -1.28 -11.12 -21.72
C CYS A 44 -0.16 -11.82 -20.94
N VAL A 45 0.06 -11.42 -19.70
CA VAL A 45 1.06 -12.00 -18.81
C VAL A 45 0.39 -12.71 -17.64
N ILE A 46 0.68 -14.01 -17.47
CA ILE A 46 0.20 -14.81 -16.35
C ILE A 46 1.38 -15.13 -15.44
N LYS A 47 1.37 -14.60 -14.21
CA LYS A 47 2.41 -14.86 -13.20
C LYS A 47 1.87 -15.72 -12.07
N ILE A 48 2.38 -16.94 -11.92
CA ILE A 48 2.08 -17.84 -10.80
C ILE A 48 3.05 -17.52 -9.66
N ARG A 49 2.53 -17.23 -8.46
CA ARG A 49 3.34 -16.93 -7.29
C ARG A 49 2.75 -17.52 -6.01
N LYS A 50 3.58 -17.67 -5.00
CA LYS A 50 3.13 -18.08 -3.67
C LYS A 50 2.23 -17.01 -3.05
N ARG A 51 1.39 -17.43 -2.10
CA ARG A 51 0.57 -16.53 -1.30
C ARG A 51 1.46 -15.66 -0.40
N VAL A 52 1.22 -14.35 -0.42
CA VAL A 52 1.93 -13.35 0.41
C VAL A 52 0.88 -12.53 1.16
N PRO A 53 0.53 -12.91 2.41
CA PRO A 53 -0.40 -12.16 3.22
C PRO A 53 0.26 -10.90 3.80
N MET A 54 -0.53 -9.83 3.94
CA MET A 54 -0.13 -8.60 4.60
C MET A 54 -1.25 -8.07 5.49
N ASN A 55 -0.88 -7.41 6.56
CA ASN A 55 -1.79 -6.90 7.57
C ASN A 55 -1.55 -5.41 7.76
N VAL A 56 -2.60 -4.60 7.63
CA VAL A 56 -2.55 -3.15 7.80
C VAL A 56 -3.39 -2.77 8.99
N LEU A 57 -2.82 -2.02 9.94
CA LEU A 57 -3.52 -1.46 11.08
C LEU A 57 -3.62 0.05 10.92
N PHE A 58 -4.83 0.59 10.88
CA PHE A 58 -5.12 2.00 10.65
C PHE A 58 -6.09 2.59 11.67
N GLY A 59 -5.56 3.29 12.63
CA GLY A 59 -6.30 3.96 13.70
C GLY A 59 -6.51 3.11 14.96
N PRO A 60 -6.72 3.76 16.12
CA PRO A 60 -7.10 3.10 17.36
C PRO A 60 -8.58 2.68 17.34
N PRO A 61 -8.98 1.64 18.09
CA PRO A 61 -10.38 1.22 18.19
C PRO A 61 -11.22 2.29 18.90
N LEU A 62 -12.53 2.31 18.61
CA LEU A 62 -13.47 3.25 19.24
C LEU A 62 -13.52 3.01 20.75
N ASN A 63 -13.67 1.76 21.16
CA ASN A 63 -13.61 1.38 22.57
C ASN A 63 -12.17 0.96 22.93
N ARG A 64 -11.59 1.61 23.93
CA ARG A 64 -10.23 1.31 24.40
C ARG A 64 -10.08 -0.13 24.93
N ASP A 65 -11.16 -0.73 25.42
CA ASP A 65 -11.16 -2.11 25.92
C ASP A 65 -10.91 -3.13 24.79
N ASP A 66 -11.28 -2.79 23.55
CA ASP A 66 -11.02 -3.63 22.37
C ASP A 66 -9.57 -3.58 21.89
N THR A 67 -8.73 -2.68 22.43
CA THR A 67 -7.35 -2.51 21.98
C THR A 67 -6.55 -3.80 22.02
N ASN A 68 -6.56 -4.51 23.14
CA ASN A 68 -5.80 -5.75 23.29
C ASN A 68 -6.32 -6.84 22.34
N ARG A 69 -7.63 -6.94 22.17
CA ARG A 69 -8.26 -7.89 21.25
C ARG A 69 -7.88 -7.61 19.80
N MET A 70 -7.97 -6.35 19.36
CA MET A 70 -7.59 -5.93 18.02
C MET A 70 -6.11 -6.23 17.75
N LEU A 71 -5.21 -5.84 18.65
CA LEU A 71 -3.77 -6.05 18.48
C LEU A 71 -3.39 -7.53 18.53
N SER A 72 -3.99 -8.32 19.42
CA SER A 72 -3.78 -9.76 19.47
C SER A 72 -4.17 -10.43 18.15
N LEU A 73 -5.34 -10.07 17.59
CA LEU A 73 -5.77 -10.57 16.29
C LEU A 73 -4.87 -10.08 15.15
N PHE A 74 -4.45 -8.83 15.19
CA PHE A 74 -3.54 -8.27 14.17
C PHE A 74 -2.21 -9.03 14.15
N PHE A 75 -1.54 -9.19 15.28
CA PHE A 75 -0.25 -9.88 15.37
C PHE A 75 -0.35 -11.41 15.28
N SER A 76 -1.54 -12.00 15.43
CA SER A 76 -1.73 -13.45 15.19
C SER A 76 -1.77 -13.82 13.71
N LYS A 77 -1.88 -12.85 12.81
CA LYS A 77 -1.92 -13.09 11.36
C LYS A 77 -0.52 -13.34 10.82
N GLU A 78 -0.43 -14.28 9.90
CA GLU A 78 0.78 -14.48 9.11
C GLU A 78 1.05 -13.31 8.17
N GLY A 79 2.32 -13.10 7.83
CA GLY A 79 2.78 -12.10 6.87
C GLY A 79 3.25 -10.81 7.51
N LYS A 80 3.53 -9.81 6.67
CA LYS A 80 4.06 -8.53 7.11
C LYS A 80 2.99 -7.69 7.81
N HIS A 81 3.43 -6.90 8.79
CA HIS A 81 2.61 -6.02 9.60
C HIS A 81 2.94 -4.55 9.33
N ILE A 82 1.95 -3.80 8.86
CA ILE A 82 2.06 -2.38 8.52
C ILE A 82 1.19 -1.59 9.49
N VAL A 83 1.74 -0.59 10.17
CA VAL A 83 1.03 0.25 11.13
C VAL A 83 0.99 1.69 10.64
N CYS A 84 -0.21 2.24 10.48
CA CYS A 84 -0.45 3.58 9.97
C CYS A 84 -1.07 4.49 11.04
N GLY A 85 -0.34 5.55 11.41
CA GLY A 85 -0.78 6.58 12.35
C GLY A 85 0.04 6.65 13.63
N GLY A 86 0.40 7.86 14.05
CA GLY A 86 1.20 8.10 15.25
C GLY A 86 0.56 7.59 16.55
N THR A 87 -0.74 7.83 16.75
CA THR A 87 -1.49 7.29 17.90
C THR A 87 -1.53 5.77 17.86
N THR A 88 -1.75 5.18 16.67
CA THR A 88 -1.77 3.73 16.46
C THR A 88 -0.41 3.12 16.80
N SER A 89 0.66 3.74 16.30
CA SER A 89 2.04 3.32 16.58
C SER A 89 2.38 3.34 18.06
N SER A 90 1.92 4.38 18.78
CA SER A 90 2.11 4.49 20.24
C SER A 90 1.41 3.36 21.00
N ILE A 91 0.20 2.98 20.58
CA ILE A 91 -0.55 1.86 21.17
C ILE A 91 0.16 0.53 20.87
N VAL A 92 0.63 0.33 19.64
CA VAL A 92 1.37 -0.86 19.21
C VAL A 92 2.68 -0.98 19.99
N ALA A 93 3.45 0.10 20.11
CA ALA A 93 4.72 0.11 20.85
C ALA A 93 4.51 -0.27 22.34
N LYS A 94 3.45 0.26 22.95
CA LYS A 94 3.05 -0.10 24.33
C LYS A 94 2.67 -1.58 24.45
N TYR A 95 1.89 -2.10 23.50
CA TYR A 95 1.46 -3.50 23.48
C TYR A 95 2.66 -4.45 23.36
N LEU A 96 3.59 -4.17 22.44
CA LEU A 96 4.79 -4.95 22.22
C LEU A 96 5.89 -4.70 23.29
N ARG A 97 5.73 -3.69 24.14
CA ARG A 97 6.76 -3.20 25.10
C ARG A 97 8.06 -2.81 24.41
N LYS A 98 7.94 -2.15 23.26
CA LYS A 98 9.05 -1.70 22.41
C LYS A 98 9.07 -0.18 22.32
N LYS A 99 10.24 0.37 21.93
CA LYS A 99 10.41 1.81 21.69
C LYS A 99 10.07 2.13 20.22
N ILE A 100 9.58 3.33 20.00
CA ILE A 100 9.46 3.91 18.65
C ILE A 100 10.74 4.69 18.39
N THR A 101 11.37 4.45 17.25
CA THR A 101 12.46 5.25 16.71
C THR A 101 12.03 5.86 15.40
N PHE A 102 12.50 7.06 15.08
CA PHE A 102 12.10 7.79 13.89
C PHE A 102 13.24 7.78 12.87
N SER A 103 12.86 7.70 11.59
CA SER A 103 13.81 7.91 10.50
C SER A 103 14.27 9.37 10.50
N THR A 104 15.55 9.58 10.22
CA THR A 104 16.12 10.91 9.96
C THR A 104 15.96 11.33 8.50
N ASP A 105 15.61 10.41 7.62
CA ASP A 105 15.44 10.65 6.19
C ASP A 105 14.04 11.29 5.97
N TYR A 106 14.02 12.59 5.87
CA TYR A 106 12.81 13.37 5.64
C TYR A 106 13.05 14.46 4.58
N GLU A 107 12.18 14.46 3.56
CA GLU A 107 12.14 15.54 2.57
C GLU A 107 11.09 16.59 3.02
N PRO A 108 11.46 17.86 3.24
CA PRO A 108 10.51 18.91 3.61
C PRO A 108 9.39 19.05 2.57
N GLY A 109 8.13 19.03 3.04
CA GLY A 109 6.94 19.12 2.18
C GLY A 109 6.47 17.81 1.56
N GLY A 110 7.17 16.69 1.83
CA GLY A 110 6.81 15.35 1.37
C GLY A 110 5.88 14.59 2.33
N VAL A 111 5.76 13.28 2.09
CA VAL A 111 5.08 12.36 3.01
C VAL A 111 5.86 12.31 4.33
N PRO A 112 5.19 12.35 5.50
CA PRO A 112 5.86 12.29 6.80
C PRO A 112 6.83 11.11 6.93
N PRO A 113 7.91 11.23 7.75
CA PRO A 113 8.93 10.20 7.89
C PRO A 113 8.35 8.92 8.45
N ILE A 114 8.97 7.80 8.08
CA ILE A 114 8.67 6.48 8.66
C ILE A 114 9.23 6.37 10.08
N SER A 115 8.65 5.47 10.85
CA SER A 115 9.13 5.10 12.18
C SER A 115 9.42 3.61 12.24
N TYR A 116 10.11 3.18 13.27
CA TYR A 116 10.47 1.78 13.48
C TYR A 116 10.01 1.32 14.86
N ILE A 117 9.40 0.14 14.89
CA ILE A 117 9.05 -0.60 16.11
C ILE A 117 9.52 -2.04 15.88
N ASP A 118 10.34 -2.56 16.75
CA ASP A 118 10.81 -3.95 16.65
C ASP A 118 9.63 -4.92 16.69
N GLY A 119 9.51 -5.78 15.67
CA GLY A 119 8.37 -6.67 15.44
C GLY A 119 7.27 -6.10 14.53
N VAL A 120 7.49 -4.93 13.90
CA VAL A 120 6.60 -4.34 12.89
C VAL A 120 7.41 -4.05 11.63
N ASP A 121 6.91 -4.48 10.47
CA ASP A 121 7.66 -4.37 9.21
C ASP A 121 7.69 -2.93 8.65
N LEU A 122 6.61 -2.17 8.85
CA LEU A 122 6.55 -0.77 8.43
C LEU A 122 5.64 0.04 9.35
N VAL A 123 6.13 1.18 9.80
CA VAL A 123 5.36 2.15 10.61
C VAL A 123 5.36 3.50 9.90
N THR A 124 4.18 4.04 9.63
CA THR A 124 4.02 5.32 8.91
C THR A 124 3.11 6.28 9.68
N GLU A 125 3.06 7.52 9.21
CA GLU A 125 1.98 8.44 9.55
C GLU A 125 0.63 7.86 9.07
N GLY A 126 -0.47 8.46 9.48
CA GLY A 126 -1.81 7.92 9.24
C GLY A 126 -2.47 8.42 7.96
N VAL A 127 -3.39 9.39 8.13
CA VAL A 127 -4.36 9.78 7.09
C VAL A 127 -3.68 10.33 5.83
N LEU A 128 -2.65 11.17 5.98
CA LEU A 128 -1.96 11.77 4.84
C LEU A 128 -1.25 10.69 4.01
N THR A 129 -0.55 9.79 4.67
CA THR A 129 0.17 8.69 4.01
C THR A 129 -0.80 7.75 3.29
N VAL A 130 -1.85 7.28 3.96
CA VAL A 130 -2.82 6.35 3.36
C VAL A 130 -3.62 7.01 2.23
N ASN A 131 -3.95 8.31 2.34
CA ASN A 131 -4.59 9.04 1.25
C ASN A 131 -3.67 9.12 0.01
N LYS A 132 -2.36 9.31 0.21
CA LYS A 132 -1.39 9.29 -0.89
C LYS A 132 -1.28 7.90 -1.54
N VAL A 133 -1.37 6.84 -0.74
CA VAL A 133 -1.46 5.45 -1.27
C VAL A 133 -2.70 5.27 -2.15
N VAL A 134 -3.86 5.82 -1.75
CA VAL A 134 -5.09 5.76 -2.58
C VAL A 134 -4.93 6.52 -3.90
N GLU A 135 -4.27 7.68 -3.88
CA GLU A 135 -3.95 8.43 -5.11
C GLU A 135 -3.10 7.57 -6.07
N TYR A 136 -2.02 6.98 -5.57
CA TYR A 136 -1.17 6.08 -6.34
C TYR A 136 -1.91 4.81 -6.79
N ALA A 137 -2.83 4.27 -5.97
CA ALA A 137 -3.64 3.11 -6.34
C ALA A 137 -4.58 3.39 -7.52
N LYS A 138 -5.19 4.58 -7.54
CA LYS A 138 -6.06 5.01 -8.65
C LYS A 138 -5.27 5.21 -9.95
N ASP A 139 -4.09 5.83 -9.85
CA ASP A 139 -3.19 5.97 -11.00
C ASP A 139 -2.68 4.61 -11.50
N TYR A 140 -2.30 3.72 -10.59
CA TYR A 140 -1.85 2.36 -10.92
C TYR A 140 -2.91 1.55 -11.70
N LEU A 141 -4.19 1.72 -11.36
CA LEU A 141 -5.30 1.09 -12.09
C LEU A 141 -5.61 1.75 -13.44
N GLY A 142 -5.24 3.00 -13.60
CA GLY A 142 -5.35 3.76 -14.83
C GLY A 142 -4.10 3.65 -15.70
N GLU A 143 -3.52 4.78 -16.02
CA GLU A 143 -2.37 4.91 -16.94
C GLU A 143 -1.01 4.66 -16.25
N ASN A 144 -0.99 4.54 -14.91
CA ASN A 144 0.21 4.30 -14.11
C ASN A 144 1.34 5.32 -14.33
N LYS A 145 0.98 6.58 -14.57
CA LYS A 145 1.94 7.67 -14.84
C LYS A 145 2.80 8.02 -13.62
N LEU A 146 2.30 7.72 -12.42
CA LEU A 146 3.00 8.02 -11.16
C LEU A 146 3.90 6.86 -10.70
N PHE A 147 4.10 5.82 -11.52
CA PHE A 147 4.91 4.65 -11.15
C PHE A 147 6.31 5.04 -10.65
N GLU A 148 7.04 5.89 -11.37
CA GLU A 148 8.37 6.34 -10.98
C GLU A 148 8.36 7.17 -9.68
N HIS A 149 7.25 7.86 -9.38
CA HIS A 149 7.12 8.69 -8.18
C HIS A 149 7.03 7.87 -6.89
N TRP A 150 6.60 6.62 -6.95
CA TRP A 150 6.50 5.79 -5.75
C TRP A 150 7.38 4.55 -5.77
N ASN A 151 7.72 4.00 -6.92
CA ASN A 151 8.47 2.74 -6.98
C ASN A 151 9.89 2.85 -6.41
N PHE A 152 10.56 3.98 -6.58
CA PHE A 152 11.95 4.18 -6.15
C PHE A 152 12.11 4.99 -4.87
N LYS A 153 11.06 5.67 -4.40
CA LYS A 153 11.11 6.48 -3.18
C LYS A 153 11.07 5.62 -1.91
N LYS A 154 11.65 6.16 -0.83
CA LYS A 154 11.75 5.51 0.48
C LYS A 154 10.71 6.01 1.49
N ASP A 155 9.84 6.94 1.11
CA ASP A 155 8.78 7.44 1.99
C ASP A 155 7.73 6.37 2.32
N GLY A 156 6.92 6.62 3.35
CA GLY A 156 5.96 5.66 3.87
C GLY A 156 4.89 5.25 2.86
N ALA A 157 4.38 6.19 2.04
CA ALA A 157 3.37 5.89 1.03
C ALA A 157 3.93 4.98 -0.07
N SER A 158 5.14 5.28 -0.54
CA SER A 158 5.85 4.50 -1.55
C SER A 158 6.14 3.07 -1.09
N GLN A 159 6.56 2.90 0.18
CA GLN A 159 6.79 1.58 0.75
C GLN A 159 5.49 0.79 0.89
N ILE A 160 4.38 1.42 1.32
CA ILE A 160 3.06 0.78 1.36
C ILE A 160 2.63 0.35 -0.05
N CYS A 161 2.83 1.19 -1.08
CA CYS A 161 2.48 0.84 -2.46
C CYS A 161 3.22 -0.41 -2.93
N ARG A 162 4.54 -0.49 -2.75
CA ARG A 162 5.30 -1.70 -3.11
C ARG A 162 4.79 -2.94 -2.39
N LEU A 163 4.57 -2.84 -1.07
CA LEU A 163 4.06 -3.94 -0.27
C LEU A 163 2.66 -4.39 -0.74
N LEU A 164 1.72 -3.47 -0.91
CA LEU A 164 0.32 -3.81 -1.19
C LEU A 164 0.06 -4.08 -2.68
N PHE A 165 0.67 -3.31 -3.60
CA PHE A 165 0.37 -3.44 -5.03
C PHE A 165 1.19 -4.56 -5.67
N GLU A 166 2.48 -4.67 -5.32
CA GLU A 166 3.40 -5.59 -5.97
C GLU A 166 3.55 -6.92 -5.21
N GLU A 167 3.80 -6.87 -3.90
CA GLU A 167 4.10 -8.08 -3.15
C GLU A 167 2.84 -8.83 -2.68
N ALA A 168 1.85 -8.13 -2.09
CA ALA A 168 0.70 -8.75 -1.46
C ALA A 168 -0.18 -9.56 -2.42
N THR A 169 -0.73 -10.67 -1.92
CA THR A 169 -1.84 -11.40 -2.55
C THR A 169 -3.11 -11.29 -1.72
N ASP A 170 -2.96 -11.29 -0.41
CA ASP A 170 -4.04 -11.25 0.58
C ASP A 170 -3.75 -10.13 1.58
N ILE A 171 -4.74 -9.29 1.84
CA ILE A 171 -4.58 -8.10 2.66
C ILE A 171 -5.68 -8.08 3.72
N ASN A 172 -5.30 -8.05 5.00
CA ASN A 172 -6.21 -7.82 6.10
C ASN A 172 -6.05 -6.38 6.58
N ILE A 173 -7.10 -5.59 6.54
CA ILE A 173 -7.11 -4.23 7.05
C ILE A 173 -7.86 -4.19 8.38
N PHE A 174 -7.20 -3.76 9.43
CA PHE A 174 -7.75 -3.54 10.76
C PHE A 174 -7.95 -2.05 10.95
N VAL A 175 -9.20 -1.62 10.98
CA VAL A 175 -9.57 -0.20 11.04
C VAL A 175 -10.10 0.13 12.42
N GLY A 176 -9.35 0.93 13.14
CA GLY A 176 -9.86 1.53 14.37
C GLY A 176 -10.73 2.75 14.06
N THR A 177 -11.94 2.77 14.60
CA THR A 177 -12.95 3.79 14.31
C THR A 177 -12.92 4.98 15.27
N ALA A 178 -12.00 5.03 16.24
CA ALA A 178 -11.84 6.19 17.10
C ALA A 178 -11.53 7.47 16.29
N ILE A 179 -12.18 8.54 16.69
CA ILE A 179 -11.96 9.88 16.15
C ILE A 179 -10.80 10.50 16.91
N ASN A 180 -9.79 11.03 16.21
CA ASN A 180 -8.70 11.74 16.85
C ASN A 180 -9.17 13.14 17.28
N PRO A 181 -9.19 13.45 18.58
CA PRO A 181 -9.59 14.79 19.07
C PRO A 181 -8.77 15.93 18.48
N ALA A 182 -7.50 15.69 18.15
CA ALA A 182 -6.61 16.70 17.55
C ALA A 182 -7.04 17.11 16.13
N HIS A 183 -7.90 16.35 15.46
CA HIS A 183 -8.49 16.68 14.17
C HIS A 183 -9.98 17.05 14.25
N GLN A 184 -10.52 17.20 15.47
CA GLN A 184 -11.88 17.67 15.68
C GLN A 184 -11.93 19.20 15.55
N ASN A 185 -12.28 19.69 14.37
CA ASN A 185 -12.95 20.96 14.29
C ASN A 185 -14.41 20.74 14.72
N PRO A 186 -14.92 21.37 15.81
CA PRO A 186 -16.28 21.16 16.32
C PRO A 186 -17.36 21.39 15.25
N ASN A 187 -17.02 22.12 14.18
CA ASN A 187 -17.95 22.48 13.10
C ASN A 187 -17.90 21.52 11.90
N HIS A 188 -17.03 20.48 11.91
CA HIS A 188 -16.96 19.53 10.82
C HIS A 188 -16.84 18.07 11.34
N PRO A 189 -17.93 17.28 11.36
CA PRO A 189 -17.87 15.83 11.60
C PRO A 189 -17.17 15.06 10.45
N ALA A 190 -16.44 15.78 9.58
CA ALA A 190 -15.86 15.25 8.36
C ALA A 190 -14.70 14.25 8.57
N SER A 191 -14.00 14.30 9.72
CA SER A 191 -12.78 13.49 9.91
C SER A 191 -13.03 11.97 9.98
N PHE A 192 -14.14 11.55 10.54
CA PHE A 192 -14.54 10.13 10.59
C PHE A 192 -14.90 9.62 9.20
N ASN A 193 -15.72 10.38 8.48
CA ASN A 193 -16.12 10.05 7.11
C ASN A 193 -14.93 10.00 6.16
N ILE A 194 -13.91 10.86 6.35
CA ILE A 194 -12.69 10.85 5.55
C ILE A 194 -11.92 9.54 5.73
N LYS A 195 -11.70 9.09 6.96
CA LYS A 195 -10.99 7.83 7.23
C LYS A 195 -11.71 6.64 6.59
N LEU A 196 -13.02 6.51 6.80
CA LEU A 196 -13.80 5.42 6.22
C LEU A 196 -13.78 5.46 4.69
N LYS A 197 -13.89 6.65 4.11
CA LYS A 197 -13.78 6.82 2.66
C LYS A 197 -12.42 6.40 2.12
N ILE A 198 -11.33 6.81 2.76
CA ILE A 198 -9.97 6.40 2.38
C ILE A 198 -9.83 4.88 2.41
N VAL A 199 -10.34 4.23 3.46
CA VAL A 199 -10.30 2.77 3.58
C VAL A 199 -11.12 2.09 2.48
N SER A 200 -12.34 2.57 2.23
CA SER A 200 -13.21 2.05 1.16
C SER A 200 -12.57 2.24 -0.22
N ASP A 201 -12.03 3.42 -0.52
CA ASP A 201 -11.35 3.70 -1.79
C ASP A 201 -10.13 2.79 -1.97
N LEU A 202 -9.36 2.55 -0.90
CA LEU A 202 -8.20 1.66 -0.92
C LEU A 202 -8.61 0.21 -1.15
N GLU A 203 -9.62 -0.28 -0.42
CA GLU A 203 -10.18 -1.63 -0.58
C GLU A 203 -10.62 -1.86 -2.02
N ASP A 204 -11.43 -0.95 -2.58
CA ASP A 204 -11.90 -1.03 -3.96
C ASP A 204 -10.76 -1.10 -4.99
N CYS A 205 -9.73 -0.29 -4.79
CA CYS A 205 -8.55 -0.31 -5.66
C CYS A 205 -7.80 -1.64 -5.56
N LEU A 206 -7.55 -2.13 -4.35
CA LEU A 206 -6.83 -3.39 -4.13
C LEU A 206 -7.59 -4.59 -4.68
N VAL A 207 -8.92 -4.62 -4.53
CA VAL A 207 -9.77 -5.66 -5.14
C VAL A 207 -9.68 -5.62 -6.66
N LYS A 208 -9.74 -4.42 -7.27
CA LYS A 208 -9.55 -4.25 -8.72
C LYS A 208 -8.14 -4.67 -9.19
N MET A 209 -7.14 -4.58 -8.34
CA MET A 209 -5.79 -5.13 -8.61
C MET A 209 -5.73 -6.66 -8.48
N GLY A 210 -6.85 -7.33 -8.17
CA GLY A 210 -6.91 -8.78 -8.01
C GLY A 210 -6.44 -9.27 -6.64
N LYS A 211 -6.34 -8.40 -5.63
CA LYS A 211 -6.00 -8.78 -4.25
C LYS A 211 -7.22 -9.33 -3.52
N ARG A 212 -7.01 -10.26 -2.59
CA ARG A 212 -8.04 -10.68 -1.64
C ARG A 212 -7.98 -9.76 -0.43
N VAL A 213 -8.97 -8.91 -0.26
CA VAL A 213 -9.02 -7.91 0.82
C VAL A 213 -10.08 -8.28 1.85
N LYS A 214 -9.74 -8.13 3.12
CA LYS A 214 -10.67 -8.26 4.24
C LYS A 214 -10.50 -7.08 5.17
N VAL A 215 -11.57 -6.31 5.37
CA VAL A 215 -11.60 -5.16 6.30
C VAL A 215 -12.34 -5.54 7.57
N ASN A 216 -11.75 -5.20 8.73
CA ASN A 216 -12.32 -5.41 10.05
C ASN A 216 -12.33 -4.08 10.80
N TYR A 217 -13.49 -3.66 11.28
CA TYR A 217 -13.69 -2.41 12.02
C TYR A 217 -13.76 -2.66 13.53
N TYR A 218 -13.17 -1.74 14.32
CA TYR A 218 -13.07 -1.81 15.78
C TYR A 218 -13.43 -0.50 16.46
#